data_6db584438fa942a0e8a0932111491740
#
_entry.id   6db584438fa942a0e8a0932111491740
#
_cell.length_a   1.000
_cell.length_b   1.000
_cell.length_c   1.000
_cell.angle_alpha   90.00
_cell.angle_beta   90.00
_cell.angle_gamma   90.00
#
_symmetry.space_group_name_H-M   'P 1'
#
loop_
_entity.id
_entity.type
_entity.pdbx_description
1 polymer ?
#
loop_
_entity_poly.entity_id
_entity_poly.type
_entity_poly.pdbx_seq_one_letter_code
_entity_poly.pdbx_strand_id
1 'polypeptide(L)'
;GLWQQQSAAPQVYRLTDDGKTCIDLPAECVDYVFDFCDDAALYGVMTSGTNGQNTKAVRIDLTTGELQSVPLEPTEYFVTCYDGALLTVRYVTDAPLPDDFEQFRAAVQSATVEFDRYDPRTGERRKLIERPYNIADERLSGYLGTHNGKLYFEEREALQDGGYNRGALQEYDPADGSTATVWDAPPT
;
A
#
# COMPACT_ATOMS: atom_id res chain seq x y z
N GLY A 1 34.03 22.78 -6.33
CA GLY A 1 33.93 21.32 -6.37
C GLY A 1 32.54 20.91 -5.93
N LEU A 2 31.71 20.50 -6.88
CA LEU A 2 30.41 19.88 -6.60
C LEU A 2 30.70 18.51 -5.98
N TRP A 3 30.34 18.34 -4.74
CA TRP A 3 30.28 17.03 -4.10
C TRP A 3 29.07 16.29 -4.70
N GLN A 4 29.29 15.47 -5.70
CA GLN A 4 28.34 14.42 -6.04
C GLN A 4 28.47 13.38 -4.92
N GLN A 5 27.54 13.39 -3.98
CA GLN A 5 27.29 12.22 -3.15
C GLN A 5 26.78 11.13 -4.11
N GLN A 6 27.65 10.19 -4.47
CA GLN A 6 27.18 8.91 -4.97
C GLN A 6 26.40 8.28 -3.82
N SER A 7 25.09 8.24 -3.94
CA SER A 7 24.27 7.48 -3.00
C SER A 7 24.72 6.03 -3.13
N ALA A 8 25.29 5.49 -2.06
CA ALA A 8 25.58 4.08 -2.00
C ALA A 8 24.25 3.30 -2.14
N ALA A 9 24.29 2.16 -2.82
CA ALA A 9 23.12 1.27 -2.88
C ALA A 9 22.61 1.01 -1.45
N PRO A 10 21.28 0.98 -1.23
CA PRO A 10 20.73 0.74 0.08
C PRO A 10 21.19 -0.62 0.59
N GLN A 11 21.60 -0.67 1.86
CA GLN A 11 22.01 -1.91 2.51
C GLN A 11 20.89 -2.41 3.39
N VAL A 12 20.54 -3.67 3.23
CA VAL A 12 19.55 -4.36 4.06
C VAL A 12 20.24 -5.44 4.86
N TYR A 13 19.86 -5.59 6.12
CA TYR A 13 20.43 -6.59 7.00
C TYR A 13 19.33 -7.54 7.50
N ARG A 14 19.54 -8.84 7.32
CA ARG A 14 18.77 -9.87 8.02
C ARG A 14 19.36 -10.03 9.41
N LEU A 15 18.52 -9.91 10.42
CA LEU A 15 18.87 -10.19 11.81
C LEU A 15 18.45 -11.62 12.15
N THR A 16 19.35 -12.40 12.71
CA THR A 16 19.13 -13.76 13.21
C THR A 16 19.74 -13.88 14.60
N ASP A 17 19.46 -14.95 15.31
CA ASP A 17 20.03 -15.21 16.64
C ASP A 17 21.58 -15.31 16.58
N ASP A 18 22.12 -15.71 15.44
CA ASP A 18 23.57 -15.82 15.20
C ASP A 18 24.23 -14.50 14.76
N GLY A 19 23.47 -13.41 14.62
CA GLY A 19 23.98 -12.10 14.24
C GLY A 19 23.23 -11.44 13.08
N LYS A 20 23.95 -10.60 12.31
CA LYS A 20 23.38 -9.91 11.15
C LYS A 20 24.10 -10.30 9.87
N THR A 21 23.34 -10.52 8.82
CA THR A 21 23.86 -10.76 7.46
C THR A 21 23.45 -9.63 6.56
N CYS A 22 24.40 -9.03 5.83
CA CYS A 22 24.09 -8.04 4.81
C CYS A 22 23.49 -8.74 3.59
N ILE A 23 22.41 -8.16 3.06
CA ILE A 23 21.80 -8.57 1.80
C ILE A 23 22.22 -7.52 0.77
N ASP A 24 22.99 -7.94 -0.22
CA ASP A 24 23.38 -7.08 -1.34
C ASP A 24 22.15 -6.89 -2.26
N LEU A 25 21.74 -5.65 -2.39
CA LEU A 25 20.65 -5.29 -3.30
C LEU A 25 21.21 -4.93 -4.69
N PRO A 26 20.45 -5.19 -5.76
CA PRO A 26 20.80 -4.71 -7.10
C PRO A 26 21.05 -3.20 -7.10
N ALA A 27 21.98 -2.73 -7.93
CA ALA A 27 22.36 -1.31 -7.99
C ALA A 27 21.19 -0.38 -8.35
N GLU A 28 20.22 -0.87 -9.10
CA GLU A 28 18.99 -0.17 -9.45
C GLU A 28 18.06 0.09 -8.27
N CYS A 29 18.31 -0.54 -7.12
CA CYS A 29 17.52 -0.34 -5.91
C CYS A 29 17.81 0.98 -5.19
N VAL A 30 18.77 1.78 -5.65
CA VAL A 30 19.13 3.08 -5.06
C VAL A 30 17.95 4.07 -5.00
N ASP A 31 17.01 3.94 -5.94
CA ASP A 31 15.86 4.83 -6.05
C ASP A 31 14.58 4.27 -5.37
N TYR A 32 14.70 3.10 -4.70
CA TYR A 32 13.56 2.47 -4.04
C TYR A 32 13.60 2.68 -2.52
N VAL A 33 12.41 2.87 -1.95
CA VAL A 33 12.18 2.86 -0.51
C VAL A 33 11.53 1.54 -0.14
N PHE A 34 12.16 0.78 0.76
CA PHE A 34 11.67 -0.51 1.23
C PHE A 34 11.05 -0.34 2.61
N ASP A 35 9.76 -0.58 2.71
CA ASP A 35 8.99 -0.34 3.93
C ASP A 35 8.49 -1.64 4.58
N PHE A 36 8.42 -2.74 3.82
CA PHE A 36 7.81 -3.99 4.28
C PHE A 36 8.65 -5.20 3.89
N CYS A 37 8.53 -6.26 4.69
CA CYS A 37 9.11 -7.57 4.39
C CYS A 37 8.21 -8.69 4.91
N ASP A 38 8.34 -9.83 4.28
CA ASP A 38 7.96 -11.13 4.82
C ASP A 38 9.20 -12.05 4.89
N ASP A 39 9.01 -13.34 5.17
CA ASP A 39 10.12 -14.29 5.28
C ASP A 39 10.86 -14.52 3.96
N ALA A 40 10.22 -14.24 2.83
CA ALA A 40 10.71 -14.54 1.48
C ALA A 40 11.22 -13.32 0.71
N ALA A 41 10.72 -12.10 1.01
CA ALA A 41 10.98 -10.94 0.18
C ALA A 41 10.96 -9.59 0.93
N LEU A 42 11.61 -8.60 0.32
CA LEU A 42 11.44 -7.18 0.64
C LEU A 42 10.47 -6.56 -0.37
N TYR A 43 9.69 -5.59 0.10
CA TYR A 43 8.73 -4.86 -0.72
C TYR A 43 8.93 -3.36 -0.55
N GLY A 44 8.81 -2.63 -1.64
CA GLY A 44 9.03 -1.20 -1.64
C GLY A 44 8.43 -0.50 -2.84
N VAL A 45 8.69 0.80 -2.92
CA VAL A 45 8.22 1.67 -3.99
C VAL A 45 9.34 2.54 -4.52
N MET A 46 9.23 2.92 -5.77
CA MET A 46 9.99 4.00 -6.39
C MET A 46 9.10 5.23 -6.47
N THR A 47 9.61 6.34 -5.92
CA THR A 47 8.92 7.63 -5.96
C THR A 47 9.53 8.50 -7.04
N SER A 48 8.74 9.05 -7.94
CA SER A 48 9.28 9.99 -8.94
C SER A 48 9.48 11.38 -8.35
N GLY A 49 10.61 12.00 -8.72
CA GLY A 49 11.28 13.10 -8.02
C GLY A 49 10.52 14.38 -7.71
N THR A 50 9.51 14.81 -8.46
CA THR A 50 8.94 16.16 -8.26
C THR A 50 7.58 16.17 -7.55
N ASN A 51 6.80 15.12 -7.63
CA ASN A 51 5.43 15.12 -7.09
C ASN A 51 5.19 14.10 -5.97
N GLY A 52 6.22 13.35 -5.55
CA GLY A 52 6.08 12.33 -4.51
C GLY A 52 5.15 11.17 -4.89
N GLN A 53 4.82 11.01 -6.16
CA GLN A 53 3.98 9.93 -6.63
C GLN A 53 4.78 8.64 -6.75
N ASN A 54 4.21 7.55 -6.27
CA ASN A 54 4.76 6.22 -6.50
C ASN A 54 4.55 5.83 -7.97
N THR A 55 5.60 5.43 -8.64
CA THR A 55 5.56 5.06 -10.07
C THR A 55 5.71 3.57 -10.31
N LYS A 56 6.35 2.88 -9.37
CA LYS A 56 6.53 1.43 -9.42
C LYS A 56 6.47 0.88 -8.01
N ALA A 57 5.95 -0.33 -7.88
CA ALA A 57 6.14 -1.15 -6.71
C ALA A 57 7.06 -2.32 -7.03
N VAL A 58 7.84 -2.74 -6.04
CA VAL A 58 8.90 -3.73 -6.22
C VAL A 58 8.86 -4.80 -5.15
N ARG A 59 9.32 -5.98 -5.54
CA ARG A 59 9.62 -7.11 -4.67
C ARG A 59 11.04 -7.57 -4.94
N ILE A 60 11.83 -7.80 -3.90
CA ILE A 60 13.14 -8.44 -3.99
C ILE A 60 13.07 -9.77 -3.26
N ASP A 61 13.37 -10.83 -3.96
CA ASP A 61 13.49 -12.17 -3.38
C ASP A 61 14.74 -12.24 -2.49
N LEU A 62 14.56 -12.59 -1.21
CA LEU A 62 15.66 -12.64 -0.23
C LEU A 62 16.60 -13.84 -0.41
N THR A 63 16.23 -14.81 -1.22
CA THR A 63 17.06 -15.99 -1.50
C THR A 63 17.89 -15.79 -2.75
N THR A 64 17.28 -15.25 -3.81
CA THR A 64 17.94 -15.11 -5.12
C THR A 64 18.48 -13.71 -5.38
N GLY A 65 18.00 -12.69 -4.65
CA GLY A 65 18.29 -11.28 -4.93
C GLY A 65 17.56 -10.75 -6.17
N GLU A 66 16.64 -11.51 -6.74
CA GLU A 66 15.92 -11.12 -7.94
C GLU A 66 14.94 -9.97 -7.66
N LEU A 67 15.05 -8.91 -8.47
CA LEU A 67 14.15 -7.76 -8.44
C LEU A 67 13.01 -7.95 -9.42
N GLN A 68 11.78 -7.94 -8.93
CA GLN A 68 10.56 -7.89 -9.72
C GLN A 68 9.87 -6.56 -9.49
N SER A 69 9.37 -5.94 -10.55
CA SER A 69 8.69 -4.64 -10.45
C SER A 69 7.45 -4.57 -11.31
N VAL A 70 6.47 -3.83 -10.84
CA VAL A 70 5.23 -3.51 -11.57
C VAL A 70 4.99 -2.00 -11.56
N PRO A 71 4.46 -1.44 -12.65
CA PRO A 71 4.05 -0.04 -12.67
C PRO A 71 2.85 0.15 -11.75
N LEU A 72 2.79 1.30 -11.10
CA LEU A 72 1.60 1.78 -10.40
C LEU A 72 0.90 2.85 -11.21
N GLU A 73 -0.42 2.85 -11.20
CA GLU A 73 -1.24 3.90 -11.78
C GLU A 73 -1.10 5.20 -10.98
N PRO A 74 -1.37 6.38 -11.57
CA PRO A 74 -1.20 7.67 -10.87
C PRO A 74 -1.98 7.78 -9.55
N THR A 75 -3.08 7.04 -9.43
CA THR A 75 -3.96 7.02 -8.24
C THR A 75 -3.80 5.77 -7.41
N GLU A 76 -2.76 4.99 -7.69
CA GLU A 76 -2.49 3.74 -6.99
C GLU A 76 -1.35 3.90 -6.00
N TYR A 77 -1.51 3.29 -4.83
CA TYR A 77 -0.55 3.32 -3.74
C TYR A 77 -0.24 1.91 -3.25
N PHE A 78 1.03 1.66 -2.97
CA PHE A 78 1.44 0.47 -2.25
C PHE A 78 1.11 0.63 -0.76
N VAL A 79 0.49 -0.38 -0.18
CA VAL A 79 0.04 -0.36 1.22
C VAL A 79 0.94 -1.24 2.09
N THR A 80 1.10 -2.51 1.72
CA THR A 80 1.91 -3.50 2.45
C THR A 80 2.15 -4.76 1.60
N CYS A 81 2.88 -5.72 2.13
CA CYS A 81 2.92 -7.07 1.57
C CYS A 81 1.68 -7.88 1.99
N TYR A 82 1.18 -8.70 1.07
CA TYR A 82 0.01 -9.54 1.28
C TYR A 82 0.10 -10.83 0.46
N ASP A 83 0.06 -11.98 1.12
CA ASP A 83 0.09 -13.29 0.48
C ASP A 83 1.22 -13.42 -0.57
N GLY A 84 2.45 -13.06 -0.16
CA GLY A 84 3.65 -13.10 -1.00
C GLY A 84 3.66 -12.15 -2.20
N ALA A 85 2.78 -11.16 -2.23
CA ALA A 85 2.64 -10.15 -3.26
C ALA A 85 2.45 -8.75 -2.65
N LEU A 86 2.10 -7.77 -3.46
CA LEU A 86 1.78 -6.42 -3.00
C LEU A 86 0.29 -6.31 -2.67
N LEU A 87 -0.06 -5.62 -1.58
CA LEU A 87 -1.38 -5.03 -1.40
C LEU A 87 -1.30 -3.60 -1.93
N THR A 88 -2.08 -3.29 -2.95
CA THR A 88 -2.21 -1.94 -3.48
C THR A 88 -3.62 -1.41 -3.27
N VAL A 89 -3.75 -0.09 -3.23
CA VAL A 89 -5.03 0.60 -3.16
C VAL A 89 -5.09 1.66 -4.25
N ARG A 90 -6.23 1.79 -4.93
CA ARG A 90 -6.45 2.80 -5.97
C ARG A 90 -7.83 3.40 -5.91
N TYR A 91 -7.94 4.65 -6.38
CA TYR A 91 -9.23 5.28 -6.64
C TYR A 91 -9.75 4.88 -8.01
N VAL A 92 -10.99 4.41 -8.05
CA VAL A 92 -11.71 4.09 -9.29
C VAL A 92 -12.86 5.09 -9.46
N THR A 93 -12.83 5.80 -10.57
CA THR A 93 -13.81 6.82 -10.94
C THR A 93 -14.28 6.59 -12.38
N ASP A 94 -15.50 7.04 -12.70
CA ASP A 94 -16.06 6.93 -14.07
C ASP A 94 -15.32 7.78 -15.11
N ALA A 95 -14.59 8.80 -14.65
CA ALA A 95 -13.82 9.70 -15.50
C ALA A 95 -12.39 9.86 -14.95
N PRO A 96 -11.41 10.22 -15.80
CA PRO A 96 -10.06 10.53 -15.35
C PRO A 96 -10.07 11.60 -14.25
N LEU A 97 -9.25 11.41 -13.23
CA LEU A 97 -9.12 12.37 -12.14
C LEU A 97 -8.43 13.65 -12.64
N PRO A 98 -8.94 14.83 -12.25
CA PRO A 98 -8.34 16.10 -12.62
C PRO A 98 -6.98 16.32 -11.96
N ASP A 99 -6.10 17.10 -12.62
CA ASP A 99 -4.82 17.54 -12.05
C ASP A 99 -4.99 18.65 -10.99
N ASP A 100 -6.07 19.42 -11.08
CA ASP A 100 -6.40 20.46 -10.11
C ASP A 100 -6.84 19.85 -8.78
N PHE A 101 -6.23 20.29 -7.68
CA PHE A 101 -6.41 19.70 -6.36
C PHE A 101 -7.85 19.77 -5.84
N GLU A 102 -8.55 20.89 -6.03
CA GLU A 102 -9.93 21.04 -5.54
C GLU A 102 -10.90 20.19 -6.37
N GLN A 103 -10.68 20.14 -7.69
CA GLN A 103 -11.47 19.28 -8.57
C GLN A 103 -11.18 17.79 -8.30
N PHE A 104 -9.92 17.45 -8.06
CA PHE A 104 -9.54 16.10 -7.63
C PHE A 104 -10.26 15.69 -6.34
N ARG A 105 -10.23 16.54 -5.30
CA ARG A 105 -10.93 16.27 -4.04
C ARG A 105 -12.45 16.07 -4.25
N ALA A 106 -13.05 16.86 -5.10
CA ALA A 106 -14.47 16.71 -5.44
C ALA A 106 -14.76 15.39 -6.18
N ALA A 107 -13.91 15.03 -7.14
CA ALA A 107 -14.07 13.82 -7.93
C ALA A 107 -13.90 12.54 -7.10
N VAL A 108 -12.95 12.49 -6.18
CA VAL A 108 -12.71 11.29 -5.36
C VAL A 108 -13.79 11.03 -4.32
N GLN A 109 -14.61 12.03 -3.96
CA GLN A 109 -15.72 11.83 -3.03
C GLN A 109 -16.77 10.82 -3.53
N SER A 110 -16.87 10.65 -4.84
CA SER A 110 -17.73 9.64 -5.47
C SER A 110 -16.97 8.39 -5.93
N ALA A 111 -15.67 8.32 -5.64
CA ALA A 111 -14.84 7.20 -6.05
C ALA A 111 -15.14 5.94 -5.24
N THR A 112 -14.85 4.81 -5.87
CA THR A 112 -14.64 3.54 -5.18
C THR A 112 -13.15 3.38 -4.91
N VAL A 113 -12.81 2.90 -3.72
CA VAL A 113 -11.45 2.55 -3.35
C VAL A 113 -11.31 1.03 -3.47
N GLU A 114 -10.49 0.59 -4.41
CA GLU A 114 -10.20 -0.83 -4.61
C GLU A 114 -8.89 -1.22 -3.92
N PHE A 115 -8.92 -2.37 -3.25
CA PHE A 115 -7.74 -3.05 -2.70
C PHE A 115 -7.44 -4.26 -3.56
N ASP A 116 -6.25 -4.28 -4.14
CA ASP A 116 -5.80 -5.33 -5.04
C ASP A 116 -4.60 -6.08 -4.47
N ARG A 117 -4.59 -7.40 -4.66
CA ARG A 117 -3.36 -8.17 -4.62
C ARG A 117 -2.68 -8.07 -5.99
N TYR A 118 -1.49 -7.50 -6.03
CA TYR A 118 -0.73 -7.31 -7.26
C TYR A 118 0.59 -8.09 -7.18
N ASP A 119 0.74 -9.12 -7.99
CA ASP A 119 1.92 -9.99 -7.97
C ASP A 119 2.99 -9.49 -8.95
N PRO A 120 4.12 -8.97 -8.46
CA PRO A 120 5.16 -8.44 -9.35
C PRO A 120 5.91 -9.51 -10.14
N ARG A 121 5.78 -10.80 -9.77
CA ARG A 121 6.39 -11.92 -10.49
C ARG A 121 5.66 -12.24 -11.80
N THR A 122 4.36 -12.07 -11.80
CA THR A 122 3.49 -12.46 -12.92
C THR A 122 2.82 -11.27 -13.60
N GLY A 123 2.77 -10.10 -12.92
CA GLY A 123 1.96 -8.96 -13.32
C GLY A 123 0.46 -9.17 -13.10
N GLU A 124 0.07 -10.25 -12.42
CA GLU A 124 -1.34 -10.54 -12.13
C GLU A 124 -1.87 -9.60 -11.06
N ARG A 125 -3.01 -8.99 -11.34
CA ARG A 125 -3.77 -8.18 -10.41
C ARG A 125 -5.09 -8.86 -10.09
N ARG A 126 -5.40 -9.02 -8.81
CA ARG A 126 -6.66 -9.57 -8.33
C ARG A 126 -7.30 -8.63 -7.32
N LYS A 127 -8.49 -8.12 -7.65
CA LYS A 127 -9.28 -7.35 -6.69
C LYS A 127 -9.64 -8.22 -5.49
N LEU A 128 -9.36 -7.69 -4.29
CA LEU A 128 -9.73 -8.32 -3.03
C LEU A 128 -11.05 -7.77 -2.51
N ILE A 129 -11.14 -6.45 -2.39
CA ILE A 129 -12.35 -5.75 -1.93
C ILE A 129 -12.42 -4.37 -2.58
N GLU A 130 -13.63 -3.85 -2.74
CA GLU A 130 -13.90 -2.45 -3.03
C GLU A 130 -14.72 -1.82 -1.90
N ARG A 131 -14.44 -0.57 -1.61
CA ARG A 131 -15.14 0.21 -0.59
C ARG A 131 -15.46 1.60 -1.14
N PRO A 132 -16.57 2.23 -0.70
CA PRO A 132 -16.79 3.63 -1.03
C PRO A 132 -15.66 4.48 -0.45
N TYR A 133 -15.33 5.56 -1.14
CA TYR A 133 -14.41 6.56 -0.61
C TYR A 133 -14.92 7.08 0.75
N ASN A 134 -14.01 7.21 1.70
CA ASN A 134 -14.33 7.76 3.01
C ASN A 134 -13.47 8.99 3.29
N ILE A 135 -14.13 10.16 3.38
CA ILE A 135 -13.47 11.45 3.63
C ILE A 135 -12.72 11.49 4.98
N ALA A 136 -13.11 10.68 5.95
CA ALA A 136 -12.42 10.57 7.23
C ALA A 136 -11.09 9.83 7.14
N ASP A 137 -10.90 9.05 6.06
CA ASP A 137 -9.64 8.37 5.76
C ASP A 137 -9.48 8.28 4.24
N GLU A 138 -9.05 9.38 3.66
CA GLU A 138 -9.03 9.62 2.22
C GLU A 138 -8.42 8.49 1.39
N ARG A 139 -7.28 7.96 1.81
CA ARG A 139 -6.51 7.00 1.02
C ARG A 139 -6.92 5.56 1.26
N LEU A 140 -7.12 5.20 2.50
CA LEU A 140 -7.23 3.81 2.93
C LEU A 140 -8.67 3.38 3.25
N SER A 141 -9.64 4.30 3.22
CA SER A 141 -11.08 4.00 3.50
C SER A 141 -11.28 3.15 4.76
N GLY A 142 -10.57 3.53 5.84
CA GLY A 142 -10.65 2.85 7.13
C GLY A 142 -9.76 1.62 7.27
N TYR A 143 -8.95 1.28 6.28
CA TYR A 143 -8.03 0.14 6.38
C TYR A 143 -7.03 0.29 7.52
N LEU A 144 -6.91 -0.75 8.35
CA LEU A 144 -6.03 -0.79 9.51
C LEU A 144 -4.84 -1.74 9.34
N GLY A 145 -5.03 -2.83 8.60
CA GLY A 145 -3.97 -3.82 8.45
C GLY A 145 -4.47 -5.18 7.95
N THR A 146 -3.54 -6.12 7.85
CA THR A 146 -3.79 -7.52 7.52
C THR A 146 -3.34 -8.43 8.65
N HIS A 147 -4.08 -9.52 8.88
CA HIS A 147 -3.69 -10.58 9.79
C HIS A 147 -4.28 -11.92 9.31
N ASN A 148 -3.47 -12.96 9.26
CA ASN A 148 -3.88 -14.31 8.83
C ASN A 148 -4.65 -14.34 7.50
N GLY A 149 -4.18 -13.56 6.51
CA GLY A 149 -4.81 -13.50 5.18
C GLY A 149 -6.10 -12.67 5.11
N LYS A 150 -6.53 -12.05 6.20
CA LYS A 150 -7.72 -11.21 6.27
C LYS A 150 -7.35 -9.74 6.34
N LEU A 151 -8.26 -8.87 5.89
CA LEU A 151 -8.14 -7.42 5.95
C LEU A 151 -9.03 -6.86 7.05
N TYR A 152 -8.53 -5.86 7.77
CA TYR A 152 -9.24 -5.20 8.87
C TYR A 152 -9.51 -3.76 8.54
N PHE A 153 -10.75 -3.33 8.76
CA PHE A 153 -11.21 -1.97 8.50
C PHE A 153 -11.92 -1.40 9.74
N GLU A 154 -11.65 -0.13 10.01
CA GLU A 154 -12.42 0.66 10.97
C GLU A 154 -13.45 1.49 10.20
N GLU A 155 -14.73 1.38 10.56
CA GLU A 155 -15.72 2.31 10.07
C GLU A 155 -15.49 3.68 10.72
N ARG A 156 -15.51 4.72 9.91
CA ARG A 156 -15.31 6.09 10.35
C ARG A 156 -16.40 6.99 9.78
N GLU A 157 -16.98 7.81 10.63
CA GLU A 157 -17.95 8.82 10.24
C GLU A 157 -17.31 10.20 10.35
N ALA A 158 -17.26 10.95 9.25
CA ALA A 158 -16.73 12.30 9.24
C ALA A 158 -17.64 13.24 10.01
N LEU A 159 -17.09 14.08 10.86
CA LEU A 159 -17.77 15.11 11.62
C LEU A 159 -17.68 16.46 10.91
N GLN A 160 -18.62 17.37 11.22
CA GLN A 160 -18.66 18.71 10.63
C GLN A 160 -17.46 19.59 10.99
N ASP A 161 -16.81 19.31 12.11
CA ASP A 161 -15.61 20.03 12.59
C ASP A 161 -14.29 19.49 11.99
N GLY A 162 -14.37 18.54 11.06
CA GLY A 162 -13.21 17.89 10.43
C GLY A 162 -12.63 16.72 11.22
N GLY A 163 -13.24 16.37 12.35
CA GLY A 163 -12.93 15.14 13.08
C GLY A 163 -13.65 13.92 12.50
N TYR A 164 -13.56 12.81 13.21
CA TYR A 164 -14.33 11.60 12.89
C TYR A 164 -14.72 10.83 14.15
N ASN A 165 -15.86 10.17 14.10
CA ASN A 165 -16.24 9.14 15.06
C ASN A 165 -15.66 7.80 14.62
N ARG A 166 -15.18 7.03 15.58
CA ARG A 166 -14.84 5.62 15.37
C ARG A 166 -16.10 4.79 15.41
N GLY A 167 -16.23 3.92 14.43
CA GLY A 167 -17.30 2.94 14.36
C GLY A 167 -16.82 1.53 14.65
N ALA A 168 -17.47 0.55 14.05
CA ALA A 168 -17.13 -0.85 14.22
C ALA A 168 -15.79 -1.22 13.57
N LEU A 169 -15.09 -2.20 14.16
CA LEU A 169 -13.99 -2.90 13.53
C LEU A 169 -14.54 -4.09 12.74
N GLN A 170 -14.29 -4.07 11.44
CA GLN A 170 -14.70 -5.11 10.50
C GLN A 170 -13.51 -5.96 10.09
N GLU A 171 -13.71 -7.28 10.08
CA GLU A 171 -12.82 -8.25 9.46
C GLU A 171 -13.41 -8.66 8.11
N TYR A 172 -12.61 -8.61 7.05
CA TYR A 172 -12.97 -9.08 5.73
C TYR A 172 -12.08 -10.25 5.32
N ASP A 173 -12.69 -11.35 4.86
CA ASP A 173 -12.01 -12.52 4.33
C ASP A 173 -12.08 -12.51 2.79
N PRO A 174 -10.94 -12.25 2.09
CA PRO A 174 -10.93 -12.24 0.63
C PRO A 174 -11.09 -13.61 -0.01
N ALA A 175 -11.02 -14.70 0.76
CA ALA A 175 -11.15 -16.05 0.24
C ALA A 175 -12.61 -16.40 -0.11
N ASP A 176 -13.57 -15.88 0.67
CA ASP A 176 -15.00 -16.14 0.48
C ASP A 176 -15.85 -14.86 0.36
N GLY A 177 -15.23 -13.69 0.54
CA GLY A 177 -15.89 -12.39 0.49
C GLY A 177 -16.73 -12.07 1.73
N SER A 178 -16.59 -12.84 2.81
CA SER A 178 -17.33 -12.61 4.05
C SER A 178 -16.80 -11.42 4.84
N THR A 179 -17.72 -10.75 5.55
CA THR A 179 -17.37 -9.68 6.50
C THR A 179 -17.96 -10.02 7.85
N ALA A 180 -17.17 -9.81 8.91
CA ALA A 180 -17.60 -9.99 10.30
C ALA A 180 -17.25 -8.77 11.13
N THR A 181 -18.16 -8.33 11.99
CA THR A 181 -17.88 -7.31 13.01
C THR A 181 -17.09 -7.96 14.14
N VAL A 182 -15.86 -7.50 14.34
CA VAL A 182 -14.97 -7.99 15.40
C VAL A 182 -15.18 -7.20 16.69
N TRP A 183 -15.53 -5.92 16.55
CA TRP A 183 -15.77 -5.03 17.68
C TRP A 183 -16.69 -3.90 17.25
N ASP A 184 -17.67 -3.58 18.11
CA ASP A 184 -18.54 -2.42 17.95
C ASP A 184 -18.10 -1.29 18.88
N ALA A 185 -18.03 -0.08 18.35
CA ALA A 185 -17.79 1.07 19.19
C ALA A 185 -18.95 1.26 20.17
N PRO A 186 -18.69 1.56 21.45
CA PRO A 186 -19.77 1.89 22.37
C PRO A 186 -20.49 3.14 21.86
N PRO A 187 -21.83 3.22 22.01
CA PRO A 187 -22.58 4.42 21.65
C PRO A 187 -22.05 5.62 22.44
N THR A 188 -21.74 6.69 21.72
CA THR A 188 -21.29 7.98 22.28
C THR A 188 -22.46 8.77 22.88
#